data_7593da0f0d2b98dcd7692e020107165b
#
_entry.id   7593da0f0d2b98dcd7692e020107165b
#
_cell.length_a   1.000
_cell.length_b   1.000
_cell.length_c   1.000
_cell.angle_alpha   90.00
_cell.angle_beta   90.00
_cell.angle_gamma   90.00
#
_symmetry.space_group_name_H-M   'P 1'
#
loop_
_entity.id
_entity.type
_entity.pdbx_description
1 polymer ?
#
loop_
_entity_poly.entity_id
_entity_poly.type
_entity_poly.pdbx_seq_one_letter_code
_entity_poly.pdbx_strand_id
1 'polypeptide(L)'
;MKKMKTRDRILEASLMLFNSIGEPNVTTLLISDELDISPGNLYYHFKSKGDIVGELFASYEHEMHDLLAVPEDATISLDQQSFFLHLLFETVARYRFLYQDLVNVLSRYEQLQTRFRRILKKKTHGFRVICESFRRQGVMEITDGELDALCDQLTLTACYWSSFDSLSHLDDRDSMDPGRGVYQMMHLLLPYLGPDEKEQIYLMSR
;
A
#
# COMPACT_ATOMS: atom_id res chain seq x y z
N MET A 1 29.61 9.17 -5.91
CA MET A 1 28.27 9.11 -5.28
C MET A 1 27.82 10.53 -4.91
N LYS A 2 26.64 10.98 -5.37
CA LYS A 2 26.11 12.30 -5.01
C LYS A 2 25.64 12.24 -3.54
N LYS A 3 26.20 13.10 -2.68
CA LYS A 3 25.83 13.15 -1.26
C LYS A 3 24.33 13.49 -1.16
N MET A 4 23.54 12.63 -0.49
CA MET A 4 22.11 12.83 -0.29
C MET A 4 21.89 14.14 0.46
N LYS A 5 20.86 14.93 0.05
CA LYS A 5 20.55 16.21 0.70
C LYS A 5 20.01 15.97 2.12
N THR A 6 20.27 16.89 3.03
CA THR A 6 19.80 16.78 4.43
C THR A 6 18.28 16.60 4.51
N ARG A 7 17.51 17.27 3.65
CA ARG A 7 16.06 17.13 3.57
C ARG A 7 15.62 15.70 3.26
N ASP A 8 16.28 15.04 2.31
CA ASP A 8 15.97 13.66 1.91
C ASP A 8 16.36 12.67 3.03
N ARG A 9 17.49 12.92 3.72
CA ARG A 9 17.89 12.14 4.91
C ARG A 9 16.87 12.24 6.05
N ILE A 10 16.28 13.40 6.27
CA ILE A 10 15.23 13.60 7.28
C ILE A 10 13.99 12.76 6.91
N LEU A 11 13.56 12.77 5.66
CA LEU A 11 12.41 11.97 5.20
C LEU A 11 12.68 10.46 5.35
N GLU A 12 13.86 9.99 4.96
CA GLU A 12 14.23 8.58 5.05
C GLU A 12 14.31 8.10 6.50
N ALA A 13 14.98 8.83 7.40
CA ALA A 13 15.04 8.50 8.82
C ALA A 13 13.65 8.57 9.48
N SER A 14 12.82 9.56 9.11
CA SER A 14 11.45 9.67 9.62
C SER A 14 10.60 8.48 9.19
N LEU A 15 10.68 8.06 7.92
CA LEU A 15 9.95 6.90 7.42
C LEU A 15 10.37 5.62 8.16
N MET A 16 11.67 5.43 8.36
CA MET A 16 12.20 4.29 9.12
C MET A 16 11.67 4.29 10.56
N LEU A 17 11.75 5.40 11.27
CA LEU A 17 11.26 5.53 12.64
C LEU A 17 9.74 5.35 12.74
N PHE A 18 8.95 5.96 11.83
CA PHE A 18 7.49 5.80 11.79
C PHE A 18 7.10 4.34 11.56
N ASN A 19 7.82 3.64 10.67
CA ASN A 19 7.57 2.24 10.40
C ASN A 19 7.97 1.31 11.56
N SER A 20 9.00 1.66 12.34
CA SER A 20 9.52 0.80 13.42
C SER A 20 8.77 0.94 14.73
N ILE A 21 8.49 2.16 15.18
CA ILE A 21 7.88 2.42 16.49
C ILE A 21 6.53 3.12 16.43
N GLY A 22 6.00 3.33 15.22
CA GLY A 22 4.72 4.02 14.98
C GLY A 22 4.84 5.54 14.97
N GLU A 23 4.12 6.19 14.06
CA GLU A 23 4.15 7.65 13.89
C GLU A 23 3.87 8.42 15.20
N PRO A 24 2.90 8.03 16.07
CA PRO A 24 2.60 8.77 17.30
C PRO A 24 3.77 8.87 18.27
N ASN A 25 4.64 7.87 18.29
CA ASN A 25 5.75 7.75 19.22
C ASN A 25 7.02 8.48 18.76
N VAL A 26 7.04 8.98 17.53
CA VAL A 26 8.19 9.68 16.95
C VAL A 26 8.02 11.19 17.10
N THR A 27 9.03 11.85 17.69
CA THR A 27 9.12 13.31 17.79
C THR A 27 10.15 13.85 16.81
N THR A 28 10.07 15.15 16.49
CA THR A 28 11.10 15.83 15.68
C THR A 28 12.47 15.82 16.36
N LEU A 29 12.50 15.78 17.71
CA LEU A 29 13.74 15.64 18.48
C LEU A 29 14.37 14.27 18.23
N LEU A 30 13.60 13.19 18.33
CA LEU A 30 14.07 11.84 18.06
C LEU A 30 14.64 11.71 16.64
N ILE A 31 13.98 12.32 15.64
CA ILE A 31 14.47 12.34 14.24
C ILE A 31 15.80 13.11 14.14
N SER A 32 15.95 14.22 14.86
CA SER A 32 17.19 15.00 14.88
C SER A 32 18.33 14.20 15.50
N ASP A 33 18.07 13.53 16.62
CA ASP A 33 19.03 12.68 17.34
C ASP A 33 19.49 11.49 16.46
N GLU A 34 18.58 10.83 15.76
CA GLU A 34 18.89 9.73 14.84
C GLU A 34 19.84 10.14 13.71
N LEU A 35 19.74 11.40 13.27
CA LEU A 35 20.54 11.94 12.16
C LEU A 35 21.81 12.66 12.62
N ASP A 36 22.03 12.81 13.93
CA ASP A 36 23.08 13.65 14.52
C ASP A 36 23.07 15.07 13.93
N ILE A 37 21.87 15.70 13.93
CA ILE A 37 21.69 17.10 13.53
C ILE A 37 21.01 17.90 14.65
N SER A 38 21.24 19.21 14.68
CA SER A 38 20.51 20.05 15.63
C SER A 38 19.02 20.14 15.30
N PRO A 39 18.14 20.26 16.32
CA PRO A 39 16.71 20.52 16.09
C PRO A 39 16.46 21.75 15.19
N GLY A 40 17.28 22.78 15.33
CA GLY A 40 17.22 23.99 14.46
C GLY A 40 17.45 23.67 12.98
N ASN A 41 18.36 22.73 12.68
CA ASN A 41 18.60 22.25 11.32
C ASN A 41 17.38 21.49 10.77
N LEU A 42 16.76 20.62 11.57
CA LEU A 42 15.53 19.93 11.17
C LEU A 42 14.41 20.95 10.89
N TYR A 43 14.18 21.92 11.80
CA TYR A 43 13.15 22.95 11.65
C TYR A 43 13.40 23.93 10.48
N TYR A 44 14.65 24.04 10.04
CA TYR A 44 14.96 24.76 8.79
C TYR A 44 14.30 24.09 7.58
N HIS A 45 14.27 22.73 7.54
CA HIS A 45 13.73 21.95 6.44
C HIS A 45 12.22 21.65 6.58
N PHE A 46 11.75 21.36 7.79
CA PHE A 46 10.36 21.00 8.10
C PHE A 46 9.90 21.74 9.37
N LYS A 47 8.82 22.50 9.27
CA LYS A 47 8.31 23.32 10.37
C LYS A 47 7.60 22.49 11.45
N SER A 48 7.13 21.29 11.11
CA SER A 48 6.42 20.39 12.01
C SER A 48 6.59 18.93 11.58
N LYS A 49 6.27 17.99 12.49
CA LYS A 49 6.13 16.57 12.14
C LYS A 49 5.07 16.36 11.07
N GLY A 50 3.99 17.16 11.10
CA GLY A 50 2.93 17.11 10.09
C GLY A 50 3.42 17.41 8.68
N ASP A 51 4.41 18.31 8.52
CA ASP A 51 5.02 18.57 7.21
C ASP A 51 5.79 17.36 6.69
N ILE A 52 6.51 16.67 7.58
CA ILE A 52 7.23 15.41 7.25
C ILE A 52 6.25 14.33 6.82
N VAL A 53 5.17 14.12 7.59
CA VAL A 53 4.12 13.14 7.26
C VAL A 53 3.44 13.50 5.93
N GLY A 54 3.15 14.79 5.71
CA GLY A 54 2.56 15.28 4.46
C GLY A 54 3.42 15.02 3.24
N GLU A 55 4.74 15.15 3.37
CA GLU A 55 5.70 14.88 2.29
C GLU A 55 5.87 13.38 2.01
N LEU A 56 5.97 12.57 3.07
CA LEU A 56 5.99 11.11 2.94
C LEU A 56 4.69 10.58 2.30
N PHE A 57 3.56 11.18 2.69
CA PHE A 57 2.28 10.86 2.04
C PHE A 57 2.25 11.29 0.56
N ALA A 58 2.87 12.41 0.20
CA ALA A 58 2.95 12.82 -1.20
C ALA A 58 3.77 11.85 -2.05
N SER A 59 4.86 11.32 -1.49
CA SER A 59 5.67 10.27 -2.15
C SER A 59 4.86 8.98 -2.33
N TYR A 60 4.19 8.53 -1.27
CA TYR A 60 3.27 7.39 -1.31
C TYR A 60 2.15 7.57 -2.36
N GLU A 61 1.50 8.74 -2.38
CA GLU A 61 0.42 9.05 -3.33
C GLU A 61 0.91 9.00 -4.77
N HIS A 62 2.12 9.48 -5.05
CA HIS A 62 2.74 9.45 -6.37
C HIS A 62 2.99 7.99 -6.80
N GLU A 63 3.64 7.17 -5.96
CA GLU A 63 3.89 5.76 -6.25
C GLU A 63 2.58 5.00 -6.49
N MET A 64 1.56 5.23 -5.64
CA MET A 64 0.24 4.60 -5.82
C MET A 64 -0.46 5.09 -7.08
N HIS A 65 -0.31 6.36 -7.44
CA HIS A 65 -0.90 6.90 -8.66
C HIS A 65 -0.35 6.20 -9.91
N ASP A 66 0.97 6.03 -9.97
CA ASP A 66 1.64 5.40 -11.10
C ASP A 66 1.29 3.91 -11.19
N LEU A 67 1.29 3.22 -10.05
CA LEU A 67 0.92 1.81 -9.98
C LEU A 67 -0.54 1.55 -10.40
N LEU A 68 -1.46 2.42 -9.99
CA LEU A 68 -2.90 2.26 -10.26
C LEU A 68 -3.34 2.82 -11.62
N ALA A 69 -2.42 3.28 -12.45
CA ALA A 69 -2.71 3.79 -13.80
C ALA A 69 -2.87 2.63 -14.80
N VAL A 70 -3.86 1.76 -14.58
CA VAL A 70 -4.16 0.63 -15.47
C VAL A 70 -5.03 1.11 -16.62
N PRO A 71 -4.64 0.90 -17.90
CA PRO A 71 -5.48 1.27 -19.04
C PRO A 71 -6.79 0.44 -19.10
N GLU A 72 -7.91 1.09 -19.42
CA GLU A 72 -9.25 0.48 -19.46
C GLU A 72 -9.36 -0.71 -20.43
N ASP A 73 -8.61 -0.67 -21.52
CA ASP A 73 -8.58 -1.67 -22.57
C ASP A 73 -7.45 -2.71 -22.40
N ALA A 74 -6.71 -2.65 -21.30
CA ALA A 74 -5.62 -3.58 -21.04
C ALA A 74 -6.11 -5.03 -21.03
N THR A 75 -5.33 -5.92 -21.67
CA THR A 75 -5.46 -7.37 -21.54
C THR A 75 -4.46 -7.83 -20.50
N ILE A 76 -4.95 -8.32 -19.36
CA ILE A 76 -4.13 -8.65 -18.20
C ILE A 76 -4.17 -10.16 -17.95
N SER A 77 -3.01 -10.78 -17.77
CA SER A 77 -2.89 -12.19 -17.36
C SER A 77 -2.87 -12.32 -15.82
N LEU A 78 -3.06 -13.56 -15.32
CA LEU A 78 -2.95 -13.83 -13.87
C LEU A 78 -1.53 -13.56 -13.34
N ASP A 79 -0.48 -13.83 -14.13
CA ASP A 79 0.90 -13.50 -13.76
C ASP A 79 1.11 -11.98 -13.60
N GLN A 80 0.58 -11.20 -14.54
CA GLN A 80 0.64 -9.73 -14.47
C GLN A 80 -0.16 -9.21 -13.27
N GLN A 81 -1.32 -9.81 -12.97
CA GLN A 81 -2.09 -9.48 -11.78
C GLN A 81 -1.31 -9.80 -10.51
N SER A 82 -0.69 -10.97 -10.40
CA SER A 82 0.14 -11.35 -9.26
C SER A 82 1.31 -10.37 -9.09
N PHE A 83 1.99 -10.01 -10.16
CA PHE A 83 3.08 -9.02 -10.14
C PHE A 83 2.60 -7.63 -9.70
N PHE A 84 1.46 -7.18 -10.23
CA PHE A 84 0.84 -5.91 -9.78
C PHE A 84 0.55 -5.92 -8.28
N LEU A 85 0.01 -7.02 -7.75
CA LEU A 85 -0.26 -7.15 -6.31
C LEU A 85 1.02 -7.16 -5.47
N HIS A 86 2.12 -7.76 -5.95
CA HIS A 86 3.42 -7.68 -5.28
C HIS A 86 3.89 -6.22 -5.17
N LEU A 87 3.86 -5.45 -6.25
CA LEU A 87 4.22 -4.03 -6.23
C LEU A 87 3.31 -3.21 -5.31
N LEU A 88 2.01 -3.55 -5.28
CA LEU A 88 1.05 -2.92 -4.38
C LEU A 88 1.43 -3.14 -2.90
N PHE A 89 1.69 -4.39 -2.52
CA PHE A 89 2.05 -4.73 -1.14
C PHE A 89 3.46 -4.29 -0.76
N GLU A 90 4.42 -4.26 -1.67
CA GLU A 90 5.73 -3.62 -1.44
C GLU A 90 5.58 -2.13 -1.14
N THR A 91 4.73 -1.42 -1.89
CA THR A 91 4.45 0.00 -1.60
C THR A 91 3.74 0.16 -0.25
N VAL A 92 2.77 -0.70 0.08
CA VAL A 92 2.12 -0.72 1.40
C VAL A 92 3.14 -0.99 2.51
N ALA A 93 4.03 -1.95 2.33
CA ALA A 93 5.08 -2.28 3.29
C ALA A 93 6.07 -1.13 3.51
N ARG A 94 6.46 -0.43 2.43
CA ARG A 94 7.34 0.75 2.49
C ARG A 94 6.74 1.88 3.33
N TYR A 95 5.44 2.09 3.24
CA TYR A 95 4.70 3.12 3.99
C TYR A 95 3.79 2.51 5.06
N ARG A 96 4.24 1.43 5.72
CA ARG A 96 3.41 0.63 6.64
C ARG A 96 2.85 1.44 7.80
N PHE A 97 3.51 2.50 8.24
CA PHE A 97 3.01 3.37 9.31
C PHE A 97 1.63 4.00 9.00
N LEU A 98 1.33 4.24 7.69
CA LEU A 98 0.03 4.73 7.25
C LEU A 98 -1.06 3.67 7.47
N TYR A 99 -0.73 2.41 7.16
CA TYR A 99 -1.70 1.31 7.14
C TYR A 99 -1.91 0.66 8.50
N GLN A 100 -0.89 0.64 9.35
CA GLN A 100 -0.99 0.09 10.71
C GLN A 100 -1.92 0.89 11.62
N ASP A 101 -2.04 2.20 11.39
CA ASP A 101 -2.87 3.12 12.19
C ASP A 101 -3.69 4.07 11.30
N LEU A 102 -4.19 3.57 10.17
CA LEU A 102 -4.75 4.35 9.08
C LEU A 102 -5.81 5.35 9.53
N VAL A 103 -6.79 4.91 10.31
CA VAL A 103 -7.90 5.76 10.77
C VAL A 103 -7.40 6.89 11.65
N ASN A 104 -6.48 6.61 12.58
CA ASN A 104 -5.94 7.62 13.48
C ASN A 104 -4.96 8.57 12.76
N VAL A 105 -4.13 8.08 11.83
CA VAL A 105 -3.27 8.94 11.00
C VAL A 105 -4.11 9.92 10.21
N LEU A 106 -5.15 9.45 9.52
CA LEU A 106 -6.05 10.30 8.75
C LEU A 106 -6.85 11.27 9.64
N SER A 107 -7.19 10.87 10.87
CA SER A 107 -7.85 11.75 11.84
C SER A 107 -6.93 12.86 12.34
N ARG A 108 -5.65 12.56 12.59
CA ARG A 108 -4.66 13.56 13.03
C ARG A 108 -4.26 14.54 11.91
N TYR A 109 -4.25 14.07 10.66
CA TYR A 109 -3.83 14.85 9.49
C TYR A 109 -4.98 14.98 8.49
N GLU A 110 -5.99 15.79 8.83
CA GLU A 110 -7.24 15.94 8.07
C GLU A 110 -7.02 16.26 6.58
N GLN A 111 -5.95 17.02 6.24
CA GLN A 111 -5.59 17.32 4.86
C GLN A 111 -5.27 16.07 4.02
N LEU A 112 -4.94 14.93 4.67
CA LEU A 112 -4.68 13.67 3.99
C LEU A 112 -5.95 12.86 3.69
N GLN A 113 -7.06 13.10 4.38
CA GLN A 113 -8.31 12.33 4.23
C GLN A 113 -8.84 12.36 2.80
N THR A 114 -8.93 13.57 2.21
CA THR A 114 -9.45 13.73 0.85
C THR A 114 -8.52 13.08 -0.18
N ARG A 115 -7.20 13.19 0.03
CA ARG A 115 -6.18 12.58 -0.83
C ARG A 115 -6.26 11.05 -0.76
N PHE A 116 -6.32 10.49 0.45
CA PHE A 116 -6.44 9.04 0.65
C PHE A 116 -7.76 8.49 0.08
N ARG A 117 -8.88 9.23 0.22
CA ARG A 117 -10.15 8.84 -0.40
C ARG A 117 -10.06 8.73 -1.92
N ARG A 118 -9.25 9.58 -2.57
CA ARG A 118 -8.98 9.48 -4.03
C ARG A 118 -8.18 8.21 -4.35
N ILE A 119 -7.22 7.84 -3.50
CA ILE A 119 -6.45 6.59 -3.67
C ILE A 119 -7.36 5.38 -3.51
N LEU A 120 -8.28 5.35 -2.52
CA LEU A 120 -9.27 4.29 -2.38
C LEU A 120 -10.09 4.10 -3.65
N LYS A 121 -10.65 5.19 -4.19
CA LYS A 121 -11.42 5.15 -5.44
C LYS A 121 -10.60 4.62 -6.62
N LYS A 122 -9.31 5.01 -6.71
CA LYS A 122 -8.41 4.51 -7.75
C LYS A 122 -8.09 3.02 -7.57
N LYS A 123 -7.90 2.55 -6.35
CA LYS A 123 -7.70 1.11 -6.06
C LYS A 123 -8.92 0.29 -6.51
N THR A 124 -10.12 0.68 -6.05
CA THR A 124 -11.36 -0.01 -6.45
C THR A 124 -11.54 -0.01 -7.97
N HIS A 125 -11.27 1.13 -8.62
CA HIS A 125 -11.36 1.23 -10.07
C HIS A 125 -10.30 0.36 -10.78
N GLY A 126 -9.04 0.37 -10.33
CA GLY A 126 -7.99 -0.47 -10.90
C GLY A 126 -8.31 -1.97 -10.80
N PHE A 127 -8.81 -2.42 -9.64
CA PHE A 127 -9.27 -3.81 -9.47
C PHE A 127 -10.44 -4.13 -10.41
N ARG A 128 -11.37 -3.19 -10.61
CA ARG A 128 -12.45 -3.36 -11.56
C ARG A 128 -11.92 -3.55 -13.00
N VAL A 129 -11.02 -2.70 -13.46
CA VAL A 129 -10.41 -2.80 -14.80
C VAL A 129 -9.75 -4.16 -15.00
N ILE A 130 -9.05 -4.67 -14.00
CA ILE A 130 -8.40 -5.98 -14.03
C ILE A 130 -9.43 -7.11 -14.10
N CYS A 131 -10.45 -7.11 -13.23
CA CYS A 131 -11.50 -8.13 -13.26
C CYS A 131 -12.32 -8.10 -14.56
N GLU A 132 -12.61 -6.90 -15.10
CA GLU A 132 -13.25 -6.74 -16.40
C GLU A 132 -12.38 -7.27 -17.54
N SER A 133 -11.06 -7.12 -17.44
CA SER A 133 -10.14 -7.73 -18.39
C SER A 133 -10.25 -9.26 -18.37
N PHE A 134 -10.32 -9.88 -17.20
CA PHE A 134 -10.52 -11.33 -17.05
C PHE A 134 -11.89 -11.77 -17.60
N ARG A 135 -12.94 -11.00 -17.33
CA ARG A 135 -14.29 -11.25 -17.86
C ARG A 135 -14.32 -11.19 -19.40
N ARG A 136 -13.69 -10.16 -20.01
CA ARG A 136 -13.58 -10.04 -21.49
C ARG A 136 -12.82 -11.19 -22.14
N GLN A 137 -11.84 -11.75 -21.44
CA GLN A 137 -11.05 -12.89 -21.91
C GLN A 137 -11.76 -14.26 -21.72
N GLY A 138 -12.91 -14.28 -21.03
CA GLY A 138 -13.59 -15.52 -20.67
C GLY A 138 -12.90 -16.31 -19.54
N VAL A 139 -11.93 -15.69 -18.85
CA VAL A 139 -11.18 -16.27 -17.73
C VAL A 139 -11.99 -16.21 -16.43
N MET A 140 -12.89 -15.23 -16.32
CA MET A 140 -13.70 -14.97 -15.13
C MET A 140 -15.19 -14.95 -15.49
N GLU A 141 -15.99 -15.72 -14.74
CA GLU A 141 -17.45 -15.68 -14.80
C GLU A 141 -17.97 -15.00 -13.52
N ILE A 142 -18.51 -13.79 -13.66
CA ILE A 142 -18.96 -12.95 -12.54
C ILE A 142 -20.09 -12.03 -12.99
N THR A 143 -21.12 -11.88 -12.18
CA THR A 143 -22.19 -10.88 -12.38
C THR A 143 -21.72 -9.48 -11.95
N ASP A 144 -22.42 -8.42 -12.41
CA ASP A 144 -22.05 -7.04 -12.07
C ASP A 144 -22.12 -6.79 -10.55
N GLY A 145 -23.11 -7.35 -9.86
CA GLY A 145 -23.24 -7.21 -8.40
C GLY A 145 -22.14 -7.93 -7.62
N GLU A 146 -21.72 -9.11 -8.08
CA GLU A 146 -20.58 -9.83 -7.49
C GLU A 146 -19.26 -9.11 -7.76
N LEU A 147 -19.11 -8.53 -8.97
CA LEU A 147 -17.92 -7.74 -9.33
C LEU A 147 -17.78 -6.52 -8.44
N ASP A 148 -18.88 -5.80 -8.16
CA ASP A 148 -18.89 -4.67 -7.22
C ASP A 148 -18.40 -5.11 -5.84
N ALA A 149 -18.99 -6.19 -5.30
CA ALA A 149 -18.61 -6.74 -4.00
C ALA A 149 -17.16 -7.22 -3.96
N LEU A 150 -16.69 -7.89 -5.02
CA LEU A 150 -15.30 -8.36 -5.13
C LEU A 150 -14.32 -7.19 -5.15
N CYS A 151 -14.58 -6.12 -5.92
CA CYS A 151 -13.74 -4.93 -5.95
C CYS A 151 -13.63 -4.25 -4.58
N ASP A 152 -14.73 -4.19 -3.83
CA ASP A 152 -14.73 -3.68 -2.46
C ASP A 152 -13.92 -4.58 -1.52
N GLN A 153 -14.03 -5.91 -1.62
CA GLN A 153 -13.24 -6.86 -0.84
C GLN A 153 -11.75 -6.76 -1.16
N LEU A 154 -11.37 -6.67 -2.44
CA LEU A 154 -9.99 -6.47 -2.87
C LEU A 154 -9.43 -5.15 -2.31
N THR A 155 -10.22 -4.07 -2.38
CA THR A 155 -9.82 -2.77 -1.84
C THR A 155 -9.66 -2.81 -0.32
N LEU A 156 -10.60 -3.45 0.39
CA LEU A 156 -10.53 -3.65 1.84
C LEU A 156 -9.28 -4.45 2.22
N THR A 157 -9.03 -5.56 1.55
CA THR A 157 -7.85 -6.40 1.79
C THR A 157 -6.57 -5.61 1.54
N ALA A 158 -6.45 -4.89 0.42
CA ALA A 158 -5.30 -4.06 0.11
C ALA A 158 -5.04 -2.93 1.12
N CYS A 159 -6.05 -2.52 1.90
CA CYS A 159 -5.91 -1.45 2.90
C CYS A 159 -5.69 -1.97 4.33
N TYR A 160 -6.23 -3.12 4.69
CA TYR A 160 -6.23 -3.59 6.08
C TYR A 160 -5.46 -4.89 6.31
N TRP A 161 -5.01 -5.55 5.24
CA TRP A 161 -4.23 -6.78 5.34
C TRP A 161 -2.99 -6.60 6.22
N SER A 162 -2.24 -5.50 6.04
CA SER A 162 -1.04 -5.20 6.83
C SER A 162 -1.31 -5.19 8.34
N SER A 163 -2.41 -4.57 8.76
CA SER A 163 -2.81 -4.54 10.18
C SER A 163 -3.23 -5.93 10.67
N PHE A 164 -4.01 -6.67 9.88
CA PHE A 164 -4.42 -8.02 10.20
C PHE A 164 -3.22 -8.98 10.30
N ASP A 165 -2.32 -8.95 9.33
CA ASP A 165 -1.13 -9.79 9.28
C ASP A 165 -0.20 -9.55 10.47
N SER A 166 0.03 -8.28 10.83
CA SER A 166 0.83 -7.90 12.02
C SER A 166 0.22 -8.39 13.34
N LEU A 167 -1.11 -8.44 13.45
CA LEU A 167 -1.79 -8.98 14.64
C LEU A 167 -1.78 -10.51 14.68
N SER A 168 -1.82 -11.15 13.51
CA SER A 168 -1.82 -12.60 13.39
C SER A 168 -0.43 -13.22 13.62
N HIS A 169 0.65 -12.43 13.43
CA HIS A 169 2.04 -12.87 13.53
C HIS A 169 2.82 -11.97 14.50
N LEU A 170 2.39 -11.95 15.77
CA LEU A 170 2.98 -11.06 16.80
C LEU A 170 4.47 -11.31 17.08
N ASP A 171 4.94 -12.55 16.85
CA ASP A 171 6.33 -12.96 17.08
C ASP A 171 7.27 -12.51 15.94
N ASP A 172 6.70 -12.08 14.81
CA ASP A 172 7.44 -11.72 13.58
C ASP A 172 6.96 -10.37 13.01
N ARG A 173 6.83 -9.38 13.89
CA ARG A 173 6.29 -8.05 13.54
C ARG A 173 7.13 -7.27 12.53
N ASP A 174 8.41 -7.62 12.40
CA ASP A 174 9.32 -6.92 11.48
C ASP A 174 9.31 -7.49 10.06
N SER A 175 8.79 -8.69 9.85
CA SER A 175 8.68 -9.33 8.53
C SER A 175 7.26 -9.22 7.96
N MET A 176 6.90 -8.04 7.46
CA MET A 176 5.75 -7.93 6.57
C MET A 176 6.13 -8.60 5.24
N ASP A 177 5.61 -9.82 5.05
CA ASP A 177 5.78 -10.55 3.79
C ASP A 177 4.70 -10.13 2.78
N PRO A 178 5.05 -9.38 1.71
CA PRO A 178 4.10 -9.01 0.66
C PRO A 178 3.41 -10.22 0.03
N GLY A 179 4.09 -11.36 -0.05
CA GLY A 179 3.57 -12.59 -0.64
C GLY A 179 2.32 -13.11 0.06
N ARG A 180 2.22 -12.97 1.40
CA ARG A 180 1.01 -13.35 2.15
C ARG A 180 -0.22 -12.54 1.72
N GLY A 181 -0.06 -11.24 1.51
CA GLY A 181 -1.13 -10.37 1.02
C GLY A 181 -1.53 -10.69 -0.42
N VAL A 182 -0.55 -10.93 -1.29
CA VAL A 182 -0.77 -11.39 -2.68
C VAL A 182 -1.55 -12.69 -2.69
N TYR A 183 -1.11 -13.68 -1.89
CA TYR A 183 -1.80 -14.96 -1.76
C TYR A 183 -3.28 -14.78 -1.43
N GLN A 184 -3.61 -13.98 -0.42
CA GLN A 184 -4.99 -13.75 -0.03
C GLN A 184 -5.80 -13.09 -1.13
N MET A 185 -5.26 -12.08 -1.80
CA MET A 185 -5.97 -11.38 -2.87
C MET A 185 -6.18 -12.27 -4.11
N MET A 186 -5.20 -13.10 -4.48
CA MET A 186 -5.37 -14.07 -5.57
C MET A 186 -6.44 -15.11 -5.23
N HIS A 187 -6.52 -15.53 -3.95
CA HIS A 187 -7.54 -16.49 -3.51
C HIS A 187 -8.97 -15.90 -3.49
N LEU A 188 -9.15 -14.58 -3.36
CA LEU A 188 -10.46 -13.95 -3.53
C LEU A 188 -11.02 -14.09 -4.94
N LEU A 189 -10.18 -14.30 -5.95
CA LEU A 189 -10.60 -14.48 -7.33
C LEU A 189 -11.09 -15.91 -7.62
N LEU A 190 -10.62 -16.92 -6.86
CA LEU A 190 -10.85 -18.35 -7.14
C LEU A 190 -12.33 -18.72 -7.40
N PRO A 191 -13.34 -18.20 -6.64
CA PRO A 191 -14.73 -18.59 -6.88
C PRO A 191 -15.21 -18.32 -8.30
N TYR A 192 -14.63 -17.33 -8.97
CA TYR A 192 -15.07 -16.79 -10.25
C TYR A 192 -14.24 -17.27 -11.45
N LEU A 193 -13.17 -18.04 -11.22
CA LEU A 193 -12.23 -18.51 -12.25
C LEU A 193 -12.54 -19.93 -12.71
N GLY A 194 -12.10 -20.26 -13.93
CA GLY A 194 -12.13 -21.61 -14.47
C GLY A 194 -11.17 -22.59 -13.78
N PRO A 195 -11.23 -23.90 -14.10
CA PRO A 195 -10.36 -24.91 -13.48
C PRO A 195 -8.87 -24.67 -13.74
N ASP A 196 -8.52 -24.31 -14.98
CA ASP A 196 -7.13 -24.12 -15.40
C ASP A 196 -6.49 -22.91 -14.69
N GLU A 197 -7.24 -21.81 -14.56
CA GLU A 197 -6.82 -20.61 -13.85
C GLU A 197 -6.67 -20.84 -12.35
N LYS A 198 -7.55 -21.65 -11.77
CA LYS A 198 -7.43 -22.08 -10.36
C LYS A 198 -6.15 -22.86 -10.14
N GLU A 199 -5.82 -23.80 -11.02
CA GLU A 199 -4.58 -24.57 -10.94
C GLU A 199 -3.36 -23.65 -11.06
N GLN A 200 -3.39 -22.66 -11.95
CA GLN A 200 -2.32 -21.67 -12.09
C GLN A 200 -2.11 -20.88 -10.80
N ILE A 201 -3.17 -20.40 -10.14
CA ILE A 201 -3.06 -19.69 -8.85
C ILE A 201 -2.46 -20.59 -7.77
N TYR A 202 -2.87 -21.86 -7.69
CA TYR A 202 -2.30 -22.81 -6.71
C TYR A 202 -0.81 -23.09 -6.97
N LEU A 203 -0.35 -23.07 -8.23
CA LEU A 203 1.06 -23.23 -8.57
C LEU A 203 1.90 -21.99 -8.20
N MET A 204 1.35 -20.77 -8.37
CA MET A 204 2.00 -19.51 -7.95
C MET A 204 2.11 -19.37 -6.43
N SER A 205 1.31 -20.12 -5.69
CA SER A 205 1.20 -20.02 -4.23
C SER A 205 2.13 -21.00 -3.48
N ARG A 206 2.94 -21.78 -4.19
CA ARG A 206 3.93 -22.73 -3.65
C ARG A 206 5.31 -22.11 -3.55
#